data_7e3ee92b42b4012eda24d1cca4eab05f
#
_entry.id   7e3ee92b42b4012eda24d1cca4eab05f
#
_cell.length_a   1.000
_cell.length_b   1.000
_cell.length_c   1.000
_cell.angle_alpha   90.00
_cell.angle_beta   90.00
_cell.angle_gamma   90.00
#
_symmetry.space_group_name_H-M   'P 1'
#
loop_
_entity.id
_entity.type
_entity.pdbx_description
1 polymer ?
#
loop_
_entity_poly.entity_id
_entity_poly.type
_entity_poly.pdbx_seq_one_letter_code
_entity_poly.pdbx_strand_id
1 'polypeptide(L)'
;MGHCFGAGGLFLNLPEFHRFGELCLADGAWEGRQLIPAKYLREATSKQVENGAEGYGYLFWMGKQNTARADGKYCQLSILFREKNAVVSMLSECRRGDQLFDAIYREIGERL
;
A
#
# COMPACT_ATOMS: atom_id res chain seq x y z
N MET A 1 -7.74 4.69 -28.04
CA MET A 1 -8.48 5.09 -26.86
C MET A 1 -8.69 3.88 -25.94
N GLY A 2 -9.08 4.10 -24.73
CA GLY A 2 -9.35 3.01 -23.80
C GLY A 2 -8.14 2.45 -23.06
N HIS A 3 -7.05 3.16 -23.00
CA HIS A 3 -5.89 2.78 -22.19
C HIS A 3 -5.94 3.43 -20.81
N CYS A 4 -5.77 2.63 -19.77
CA CYS A 4 -5.68 3.15 -18.41
C CYS A 4 -4.36 3.87 -18.18
N PHE A 5 -4.42 4.99 -17.49
CA PHE A 5 -3.24 5.73 -17.07
C PHE A 5 -2.74 5.14 -15.74
N GLY A 6 -1.79 4.24 -15.82
CA GLY A 6 -1.35 3.47 -14.65
C GLY A 6 -0.67 4.27 -13.55
N ALA A 7 -0.21 5.49 -13.86
CA ALA A 7 0.57 6.30 -12.92
C ALA A 7 -0.26 7.32 -12.12
N GLY A 8 -1.55 7.43 -12.38
CA GLY A 8 -2.38 8.41 -11.66
C GLY A 8 -3.77 8.54 -12.25
N GLY A 9 -4.55 9.50 -11.72
CA GLY A 9 -5.89 9.80 -12.21
C GLY A 9 -7.00 8.90 -11.66
N LEU A 10 -6.71 8.05 -10.69
CA LEU A 10 -7.71 7.26 -10.01
C LEU A 10 -8.28 8.07 -8.84
N PHE A 11 -9.61 8.22 -8.82
CA PHE A 11 -10.33 8.95 -7.77
C PHE A 11 -11.10 7.96 -6.92
N LEU A 12 -10.76 7.86 -5.64
CA LEU A 12 -11.41 7.00 -4.66
C LEU A 12 -11.68 7.79 -3.38
N ASN A 13 -12.76 7.44 -2.70
CA ASN A 13 -12.92 7.88 -1.31
C ASN A 13 -12.12 6.95 -0.37
N LEU A 14 -12.02 7.30 0.91
CA LEU A 14 -11.22 6.54 1.85
C LEU A 14 -11.69 5.08 2.02
N PRO A 15 -12.99 4.77 2.19
CA PRO A 15 -13.44 3.39 2.25
C PRO A 15 -13.10 2.55 1.01
N GLU A 16 -13.22 3.12 -0.18
CA GLU A 16 -12.86 2.44 -1.44
C GLU A 16 -11.36 2.16 -1.51
N PHE A 17 -10.55 3.16 -1.17
CA PHE A 17 -9.09 3.00 -1.14
C PHE A 17 -8.66 1.95 -0.12
N HIS A 18 -9.29 1.95 1.04
CA HIS A 18 -9.02 0.96 2.09
C HIS A 18 -9.36 -0.47 1.64
N ARG A 19 -10.48 -0.66 0.94
CA ARG A 19 -10.85 -1.97 0.36
C ARG A 19 -9.81 -2.49 -0.62
N PHE A 20 -9.20 -1.60 -1.40
CA PHE A 20 -8.08 -1.99 -2.26
C PHE A 20 -6.90 -2.52 -1.43
N GLY A 21 -6.57 -1.85 -0.34
CA GLY A 21 -5.55 -2.32 0.60
C GLY A 21 -5.88 -3.68 1.20
N GLU A 22 -7.11 -3.89 1.64
CA GLU A 22 -7.58 -5.18 2.16
C GLU A 22 -7.48 -6.29 1.11
N LEU A 23 -7.84 -6.01 -0.14
CA LEU A 23 -7.70 -6.96 -1.24
C LEU A 23 -6.24 -7.37 -1.44
N CYS A 24 -5.33 -6.42 -1.41
CA CYS A 24 -3.90 -6.69 -1.53
C CYS A 24 -3.36 -7.48 -0.33
N LEU A 25 -3.79 -7.16 0.88
CA LEU A 25 -3.41 -7.88 2.10
C LEU A 25 -3.88 -9.35 2.05
N ALA A 26 -5.06 -9.59 1.48
CA ALA A 26 -5.64 -10.94 1.29
C ALA A 26 -5.10 -11.66 0.05
N ASP A 27 -3.99 -11.19 -0.52
CA ASP A 27 -3.37 -11.75 -1.72
C ASP A 27 -4.34 -11.90 -2.89
N GLY A 28 -5.22 -10.92 -3.06
CA GLY A 28 -6.15 -10.84 -4.19
C GLY A 28 -7.46 -11.60 -4.04
N ALA A 29 -7.72 -12.19 -2.88
CA ALA A 29 -8.98 -12.85 -2.58
C ALA A 29 -10.01 -11.87 -2.01
N TRP A 30 -11.22 -11.93 -2.51
CA TRP A 30 -12.32 -11.10 -2.06
C TRP A 30 -13.62 -11.87 -2.10
N GLU A 31 -14.32 -11.94 -0.97
CA GLU A 31 -15.62 -12.61 -0.84
C GLU A 31 -15.62 -14.04 -1.44
N GLY A 32 -14.58 -14.83 -1.13
CA GLY A 32 -14.44 -16.21 -1.60
C GLY A 32 -13.98 -16.35 -3.06
N ARG A 33 -13.63 -15.26 -3.72
CA ARG A 33 -13.17 -15.26 -5.12
C ARG A 33 -11.75 -14.74 -5.22
N GLN A 34 -10.92 -15.38 -6.05
CA GLN A 34 -9.57 -14.91 -6.36
C GLN A 34 -9.65 -13.92 -7.53
N LEU A 35 -9.58 -12.63 -7.24
CA LEU A 35 -9.70 -11.56 -8.24
C LEU A 35 -8.36 -11.23 -8.91
N ILE A 36 -7.26 -11.31 -8.15
CA ILE A 36 -5.89 -11.08 -8.63
C ILE A 36 -5.06 -12.29 -8.23
N PRO A 37 -4.19 -12.83 -9.11
CA PRO A 37 -3.37 -13.97 -8.73
C PRO A 37 -2.53 -13.69 -7.49
N ALA A 38 -2.60 -14.59 -6.50
CA ALA A 38 -1.88 -14.44 -5.23
C ALA A 38 -0.38 -14.30 -5.42
N LYS A 39 0.19 -15.09 -6.32
CA LYS A 39 1.62 -15.03 -6.66
C LYS A 39 2.02 -13.64 -7.16
N TYR A 40 1.20 -13.03 -8.02
CA TYR A 40 1.46 -11.69 -8.53
C TYR A 40 1.49 -10.66 -7.41
N LEU A 41 0.51 -10.68 -6.51
CA LEU A 41 0.46 -9.72 -5.40
C LEU A 41 1.60 -9.92 -4.40
N ARG A 42 2.00 -11.16 -4.12
CA ARG A 42 3.17 -11.42 -3.29
C ARG A 42 4.44 -10.85 -3.90
N GLU A 43 4.61 -11.00 -5.21
CA GLU A 43 5.75 -10.41 -5.94
C GLU A 43 5.64 -8.89 -5.97
N ALA A 44 4.46 -8.34 -6.28
CA ALA A 44 4.24 -6.90 -6.39
C ALA A 44 4.51 -6.15 -5.07
N THR A 45 4.20 -6.80 -3.95
CA THR A 45 4.39 -6.24 -2.61
C THR A 45 5.67 -6.72 -1.93
N SER A 46 6.65 -7.15 -2.72
CA SER A 46 7.99 -7.52 -2.28
C SER A 46 9.02 -6.67 -3.01
N LYS A 47 10.20 -6.55 -2.42
CA LYS A 47 11.29 -5.79 -3.05
C LYS A 47 11.72 -6.45 -4.35
N GLN A 48 11.57 -5.75 -5.44
CA GLN A 48 12.03 -6.17 -6.78
C GLN A 48 13.24 -5.38 -7.24
N VAL A 49 13.33 -4.11 -6.84
CA VAL A 49 14.44 -3.22 -7.18
C VAL A 49 14.84 -2.38 -5.97
N GLU A 50 16.11 -1.95 -5.96
CA GLU A 50 16.59 -0.96 -5.00
C GLU A 50 15.99 0.40 -5.33
N ASN A 51 15.31 0.98 -4.37
CA ASN A 51 14.80 2.35 -4.47
C ASN A 51 14.46 2.85 -3.07
N GLY A 52 15.13 3.90 -2.64
CA GLY A 52 15.05 4.34 -1.25
C GLY A 52 15.71 3.34 -0.30
N ALA A 53 15.34 3.40 0.98
CA ALA A 53 15.96 2.57 2.02
C ALA A 53 15.48 1.12 1.99
N GLU A 54 14.21 0.88 1.68
CA GLU A 54 13.58 -0.44 1.77
C GLU A 54 13.28 -1.08 0.41
N GLY A 55 13.30 -0.31 -0.69
CA GLY A 55 13.10 -0.81 -2.05
C GLY A 55 11.71 -0.57 -2.62
N TYR A 56 11.48 -1.14 -3.80
CA TYR A 56 10.27 -0.94 -4.59
C TYR A 56 9.83 -2.25 -5.24
N GLY A 57 8.55 -2.54 -5.19
CA GLY A 57 7.95 -3.70 -5.85
C GLY A 57 7.37 -3.33 -7.22
N TYR A 58 6.22 -3.92 -7.58
CA TYR A 58 5.49 -3.54 -8.79
C TYR A 58 4.47 -2.46 -8.42
N LEU A 59 4.88 -1.19 -8.52
CA LEU A 59 4.10 0.00 -8.14
C LEU A 59 3.77 0.09 -6.65
N PHE A 60 4.42 -0.70 -5.82
CA PHE A 60 4.35 -0.61 -4.37
C PHE A 60 5.69 -0.19 -3.80
N TRP A 61 5.70 0.79 -2.91
CA TRP A 61 6.86 1.14 -2.13
C TRP A 61 7.01 0.17 -0.96
N MET A 62 8.22 -0.28 -0.71
CA MET A 62 8.51 -1.01 0.52
C MET A 62 8.76 -0.03 1.65
N GLY A 63 8.46 -0.43 2.87
CA GLY A 63 8.62 0.39 4.05
C GLY A 63 9.20 -0.37 5.24
N LYS A 64 9.38 0.33 6.33
CA LYS A 64 9.82 -0.27 7.60
C LYS A 64 8.83 -1.34 8.06
N GLN A 65 9.26 -2.17 9.03
CA GLN A 65 8.42 -3.22 9.62
C GLN A 65 7.83 -4.18 8.57
N ASN A 66 8.59 -4.44 7.51
CA ASN A 66 8.21 -5.35 6.41
C ASN A 66 6.86 -4.98 5.78
N THR A 67 6.62 -3.69 5.58
CA THR A 67 5.39 -3.19 4.97
C THR A 67 5.58 -2.93 3.47
N ALA A 68 4.47 -2.97 2.75
CA ALA A 68 4.34 -2.45 1.40
C ALA A 68 3.22 -1.43 1.36
N ARG A 69 3.30 -0.43 0.50
CA ARG A 69 2.26 0.58 0.42
C ARG A 69 1.96 1.06 -0.98
N ALA A 70 0.69 1.36 -1.22
CA ALA A 70 0.27 2.26 -2.28
C ALA A 70 0.44 3.69 -1.77
N ASP A 71 1.04 4.55 -2.57
CA ASP A 71 1.48 5.88 -2.15
C ASP A 71 1.17 6.90 -3.23
N GLY A 72 0.34 7.85 -2.91
CA GLY A 72 -0.02 8.95 -3.77
C GLY A 72 0.54 10.28 -3.26
N LYS A 73 0.56 11.28 -4.14
CA LYS A 73 1.06 12.62 -3.82
C LYS A 73 0.37 13.18 -2.57
N TYR A 74 1.15 13.83 -1.71
CA TYR A 74 0.72 14.38 -0.42
C TYR A 74 0.27 13.33 0.60
N CYS A 75 0.82 12.13 0.51
CA CYS A 75 0.57 11.03 1.45
C CYS A 75 -0.87 10.51 1.42
N GLN A 76 -1.33 10.15 0.22
CA GLN A 76 -2.48 9.28 0.04
C GLN A 76 -1.97 7.85 0.21
N LEU A 77 -2.19 7.23 1.35
CA LEU A 77 -1.49 6.02 1.73
C LEU A 77 -2.44 4.86 2.01
N SER A 78 -2.07 3.67 1.52
CA SER A 78 -2.61 2.41 2.02
C SER A 78 -1.42 1.49 2.31
N ILE A 79 -1.17 1.24 3.58
CA ILE A 79 0.00 0.53 4.08
C ILE A 79 -0.41 -0.86 4.54
N LEU A 80 0.24 -1.87 4.01
CA LEU A 80 -0.01 -3.28 4.32
C LEU A 80 0.99 -3.74 5.38
N PHE A 81 0.52 -3.97 6.60
CA PHE A 81 1.29 -4.60 7.68
C PHE A 81 1.04 -6.11 7.63
N ARG A 82 1.72 -6.82 6.71
CA ARG A 82 1.45 -8.24 6.46
C ARG A 82 1.66 -9.11 7.71
N GLU A 83 2.72 -8.85 8.46
CA GLU A 83 3.02 -9.62 9.68
C GLU A 83 1.98 -9.40 10.78
N LYS A 84 1.25 -8.32 10.71
CA LYS A 84 0.22 -7.96 11.69
C LYS A 84 -1.20 -8.18 11.17
N ASN A 85 -1.33 -8.63 9.92
CA ASN A 85 -2.61 -8.81 9.24
C ASN A 85 -3.48 -7.55 9.33
N ALA A 86 -2.89 -6.40 9.03
CA ALA A 86 -3.54 -5.10 9.18
C ALA A 86 -3.26 -4.19 7.99
N VAL A 87 -4.21 -3.31 7.69
CA VAL A 87 -4.09 -2.25 6.70
C VAL A 87 -4.34 -0.91 7.37
N VAL A 88 -3.45 0.05 7.11
CA VAL A 88 -3.65 1.43 7.54
C VAL A 88 -3.79 2.28 6.28
N SER A 89 -4.94 2.92 6.11
CA SER A 89 -5.20 3.78 4.97
C SER A 89 -5.51 5.20 5.42
N MET A 90 -5.01 6.18 4.67
CA MET A 90 -5.30 7.57 4.95
C MET A 90 -5.32 8.40 3.67
N LEU A 91 -6.14 9.43 3.68
CA LEU A 91 -6.12 10.51 2.72
C LEU A 91 -5.64 11.76 3.43
N SER A 92 -4.69 12.47 2.84
CA SER A 92 -4.11 13.64 3.48
C SER A 92 -3.62 14.66 2.46
N GLU A 93 -3.26 15.83 2.95
CA GLU A 93 -2.49 16.83 2.22
C GLU A 93 -1.19 17.11 2.99
N CYS A 94 -0.46 16.05 3.32
CA CYS A 94 0.78 16.15 4.08
C CYS A 94 1.97 16.38 3.14
N ARG A 95 2.79 17.39 3.46
CA ARG A 95 4.01 17.71 2.71
C ARG A 95 5.28 17.27 3.44
N ARG A 96 5.14 16.63 4.60
CA ARG A 96 6.23 16.11 5.43
C ARG A 96 6.10 14.61 5.61
N GLY A 97 6.22 13.89 4.50
CA GLY A 97 5.99 12.44 4.46
C GLY A 97 6.88 11.65 5.41
N ASP A 98 8.15 12.01 5.52
CA ASP A 98 9.10 11.38 6.45
C ASP A 98 8.61 11.41 7.90
N GLN A 99 8.16 12.58 8.37
CA GLN A 99 7.62 12.73 9.72
C GLN A 99 6.32 11.94 9.91
N LEU A 100 5.46 11.96 8.89
CA LEU A 100 4.22 11.20 8.93
C LEU A 100 4.48 9.68 8.98
N PHE A 101 5.41 9.18 8.17
CA PHE A 101 5.78 7.76 8.19
C PHE A 101 6.34 7.35 9.55
N ASP A 102 7.25 8.13 10.11
CA ASP A 102 7.80 7.84 11.44
C ASP A 102 6.70 7.79 12.50
N ALA A 103 5.74 8.71 12.45
CA ALA A 103 4.60 8.71 13.36
C ALA A 103 3.72 7.47 13.17
N ILE A 104 3.40 7.10 11.93
CA ILE A 104 2.58 5.91 11.63
C ILE A 104 3.25 4.64 12.17
N TYR A 105 4.53 4.45 11.89
CA TYR A 105 5.23 3.25 12.33
C TYR A 105 5.38 3.19 13.85
N ARG A 106 5.65 4.31 14.50
CA ARG A 106 5.81 4.37 15.96
C ARG A 106 4.48 4.27 16.70
N GLU A 107 3.48 5.06 16.28
CA GLU A 107 2.23 5.18 17.06
C GLU A 107 1.19 4.13 16.68
N ILE A 108 1.26 3.57 15.50
CA ILE A 108 0.32 2.55 15.01
C ILE A 108 1.04 1.22 14.83
N GLY A 109 2.07 1.18 13.99
CA GLY A 109 2.73 -0.07 13.60
C GLY A 109 3.26 -0.87 14.78
N GLU A 110 3.90 -0.21 15.75
CA GLU A 110 4.45 -0.88 16.94
C GLU A 110 3.37 -1.40 17.89
N ARG A 111 2.14 -0.92 17.77
CA ARG A 111 1.02 -1.29 18.63
C ARG A 111 0.07 -2.32 18.01
N LEU A 112 0.30 -2.69 16.78
CA LEU A 112 -0.51 -3.72 16.10
C LEU A 112 -0.24 -5.14 16.61
#